data_0f0eb6a39e9c69b11efc8ff8681a9036
#
_entry.id   0f0eb6a39e9c69b11efc8ff8681a9036
#
_cell.length_a   1.000
_cell.length_b   1.000
_cell.length_c   1.000
_cell.angle_alpha   90.00
_cell.angle_beta   90.00
_cell.angle_gamma   90.00
#
_symmetry.space_group_name_H-M   'P 1'
#
loop_
_entity.id
_entity.type
_entity.pdbx_description
1 polymer ?
#
loop_
_entity_poly.entity_id
_entity_poly.type
_entity_poly.pdbx_seq_one_letter_code
_entity_poly.pdbx_strand_id
1 'polypeptide(L)'
;MRLAAFAMLPLMLLLSAVVEAGSTYRCGSRLVSLDASTSEVLGKCGEPQGRSLTGYKEIVDDYGFRQEVAVEEWVYGPTHGMYHYLRFEGGRLRNIDSQRGQ
;
A
#
# COMPACT_ATOMS: atom_id res chain seq x y z
N MET A 1 -57.59 -8.05 12.52
CA MET A 1 -56.58 -7.94 12.81
C MET A 1 -55.62 -8.01 11.90
N ARG A 2 -54.71 -7.46 11.84
CA ARG A 2 -53.77 -7.51 11.07
C ARG A 2 -52.62 -7.88 11.51
N LEU A 3 -51.80 -8.42 10.90
CA LEU A 3 -50.66 -8.78 11.24
C LEU A 3 -49.71 -7.98 10.63
N ALA A 4 -48.92 -7.33 11.26
CA ALA A 4 -47.85 -6.63 10.69
C ALA A 4 -46.79 -7.58 10.38
N ALA A 5 -46.60 -7.84 9.16
CA ALA A 5 -45.50 -8.65 8.77
C ALA A 5 -44.29 -7.81 8.76
N PHE A 6 -43.39 -8.11 9.62
CA PHE A 6 -42.19 -7.43 9.61
C PHE A 6 -41.25 -8.15 8.77
N ALA A 7 -40.87 -7.59 7.66
CA ALA A 7 -39.78 -8.13 6.90
C ALA A 7 -38.55 -7.75 7.59
N MET A 8 -38.02 -8.69 8.30
CA MET A 8 -36.71 -8.50 8.81
C MET A 8 -35.75 -8.61 7.73
N LEU A 9 -35.16 -7.52 7.36
CA LEU A 9 -34.08 -7.54 6.45
C LEU A 9 -32.88 -8.02 7.16
N PRO A 10 -32.30 -9.13 6.77
CA PRO A 10 -31.06 -9.53 7.38
C PRO A 10 -30.01 -8.54 6.97
N LEU A 11 -29.37 -8.01 7.93
CA LEU A 11 -28.25 -7.16 7.69
C LEU A 11 -27.13 -8.00 7.17
N MET A 12 -26.90 -7.92 5.89
CA MET A 12 -25.77 -8.63 5.34
C MET A 12 -24.53 -7.85 5.61
N LEU A 13 -23.78 -8.34 6.52
CA LEU A 13 -22.46 -7.83 6.72
C LEU A 13 -21.58 -8.39 5.66
N LEU A 14 -21.29 -7.57 4.69
CA LEU A 14 -20.33 -7.94 3.71
C LEU A 14 -18.96 -7.78 4.32
N LEU A 15 -18.42 -8.87 4.72
CA LEU A 15 -17.03 -8.87 5.09
C LEU A 15 -16.25 -8.93 3.82
N SER A 16 -15.92 -7.77 3.30
CA SER A 16 -14.98 -7.76 2.22
C SER A 16 -13.63 -8.02 2.82
N ALA A 17 -12.96 -8.98 2.28
CA ALA A 17 -11.56 -9.17 2.58
C ALA A 17 -10.85 -7.93 2.11
N VAL A 18 -10.46 -7.14 3.04
CA VAL A 18 -9.80 -5.90 2.73
C VAL A 18 -8.37 -6.22 2.37
N VAL A 19 -8.04 -6.02 1.12
CA VAL A 19 -6.65 -5.87 0.77
C VAL A 19 -6.31 -4.48 1.26
N GLU A 20 -5.53 -4.41 2.31
CA GLU A 20 -5.18 -3.14 2.84
C GLU A 20 -4.21 -2.44 1.95
N ALA A 21 -4.73 -1.60 1.07
CA ALA A 21 -3.90 -0.61 0.43
C ALA A 21 -3.92 0.57 1.37
N GLY A 22 -2.85 0.77 2.08
CA GLY A 22 -2.78 1.85 3.03
C GLY A 22 -2.11 3.07 2.44
N SER A 23 -2.26 4.18 3.12
CA SER A 23 -1.55 5.40 2.78
C SER A 23 -0.33 5.61 3.67
N THR A 24 -0.13 4.75 4.66
CA THR A 24 1.01 4.84 5.56
C THR A 24 1.56 3.45 5.86
N TYR A 25 2.83 3.41 6.22
CA TYR A 25 3.48 2.20 6.69
C TYR A 25 4.27 2.55 7.94
N ARG A 26 4.07 1.77 8.99
CA ARG A 26 4.79 1.97 10.23
C ARG A 26 5.90 0.94 10.35
N CYS A 27 7.15 1.42 10.40
CA CYS A 27 8.28 0.56 10.66
C CYS A 27 8.79 0.88 12.06
N GLY A 28 8.51 -0.03 12.99
CA GLY A 28 8.79 0.23 14.40
C GLY A 28 7.94 1.40 14.88
N SER A 29 8.59 2.43 15.42
CA SER A 29 7.89 3.62 15.89
C SER A 29 7.82 4.72 14.84
N ARG A 30 8.38 4.47 13.66
CA ARG A 30 8.44 5.48 12.61
C ARG A 30 7.39 5.26 11.56
N LEU A 31 6.90 6.34 11.00
CA LEU A 31 5.84 6.28 10.03
C LEU A 31 6.27 6.90 8.72
N VAL A 32 6.02 6.21 7.62
CA VAL A 32 6.20 6.78 6.29
C VAL A 32 4.85 6.85 5.59
N SER A 33 4.70 7.84 4.75
CA SER A 33 3.44 8.08 4.04
C SER A 33 3.67 8.08 2.54
N LEU A 34 2.60 8.01 1.78
CA LEU A 34 2.70 8.14 0.34
C LEU A 34 3.41 9.43 -0.02
N ASP A 35 4.12 9.40 -1.11
CA ASP A 35 4.97 10.46 -1.62
C ASP A 35 6.32 10.59 -0.91
N ALA A 36 6.60 9.76 0.08
CA ALA A 36 7.91 9.74 0.71
C ALA A 36 8.98 9.34 -0.31
N SER A 37 10.15 9.90 -0.18
CA SER A 37 11.27 9.53 -1.05
C SER A 37 11.87 8.22 -0.60
N THR A 38 12.61 7.57 -1.48
CA THR A 38 13.34 6.35 -1.11
C THR A 38 14.33 6.64 0.02
N SER A 39 14.96 7.81 0.01
CA SER A 39 15.90 8.18 1.05
C SER A 39 15.21 8.30 2.41
N GLU A 40 14.02 8.86 2.43
CA GLU A 40 13.26 8.99 3.66
C GLU A 40 12.88 7.61 4.21
N VAL A 41 12.43 6.73 3.34
CA VAL A 41 12.05 5.38 3.75
C VAL A 41 13.26 4.62 4.28
N LEU A 42 14.40 4.72 3.60
CA LEU A 42 15.63 4.08 4.09
C LEU A 42 16.06 4.64 5.43
N GLY A 43 15.97 5.93 5.60
CA GLY A 43 16.36 6.56 6.85
C GLY A 43 15.48 6.16 8.03
N LYS A 44 14.19 5.96 7.78
CA LYS A 44 13.25 5.61 8.83
C LYS A 44 13.13 4.12 9.05
N CYS A 45 13.20 3.35 8.01
CA CYS A 45 12.90 1.91 8.07
C CYS A 45 14.11 1.00 7.87
N GLY A 46 15.23 1.55 7.41
CA GLY A 46 16.41 0.76 7.12
C GLY A 46 16.30 0.01 5.81
N GLU A 47 17.22 -0.89 5.57
CA GLU A 47 17.23 -1.67 4.34
C GLU A 47 16.05 -2.62 4.28
N PRO A 48 15.35 -2.67 3.17
CA PRO A 48 14.28 -3.64 3.01
C PRO A 48 14.85 -5.05 2.87
N GLN A 49 14.00 -6.04 3.07
CA GLN A 49 14.39 -7.43 2.89
C GLN A 49 14.69 -7.72 1.44
N GLY A 50 14.03 -7.06 0.54
CA GLY A 50 14.27 -7.23 -0.88
C GLY A 50 13.89 -5.99 -1.65
N ARG A 51 14.51 -5.83 -2.81
CA ARG A 51 14.20 -4.76 -3.76
C ARG A 51 14.15 -5.36 -5.14
N SER A 52 13.23 -4.91 -5.95
CA SER A 52 13.18 -5.33 -7.33
C SER A 52 12.75 -4.18 -8.22
N LEU A 53 13.37 -4.09 -9.39
CA LEU A 53 12.93 -3.19 -10.42
C LEU A 53 11.84 -3.93 -11.18
N THR A 54 10.62 -3.44 -11.13
CA THR A 54 9.50 -4.12 -11.75
C THR A 54 9.21 -3.62 -13.15
N GLY A 55 9.76 -2.48 -13.52
CA GLY A 55 9.58 -1.95 -14.86
C GLY A 55 9.67 -0.44 -14.89
N TYR A 56 9.07 0.13 -15.91
CA TYR A 56 9.09 1.57 -16.12
C TYR A 56 7.67 2.03 -16.40
N LYS A 57 7.38 3.25 -16.03
CA LYS A 57 6.06 3.80 -16.21
C LYS A 57 6.19 5.21 -16.73
N GLU A 58 5.30 5.59 -17.63
CA GLU A 58 5.25 6.96 -18.10
C GLU A 58 4.36 7.75 -17.17
N ILE A 59 4.85 8.87 -16.70
CA ILE A 59 4.06 9.79 -15.90
C ILE A 59 4.02 11.13 -16.58
N VAL A 60 2.97 11.91 -16.30
CA VAL A 60 2.81 13.25 -16.82
C VAL A 60 2.92 14.20 -15.65
N ASP A 61 3.84 15.16 -15.73
CA ASP A 61 4.01 16.10 -14.64
C ASP A 61 2.97 17.22 -14.71
N ASP A 62 3.05 18.16 -13.77
CA ASP A 62 2.07 19.22 -13.66
C ASP A 62 2.06 20.17 -14.85
N TYR A 63 3.14 20.14 -15.64
CA TYR A 63 3.25 20.99 -16.81
C TYR A 63 2.90 20.27 -18.10
N GLY A 64 2.47 19.01 -18.01
CA GLY A 64 2.09 18.23 -19.17
C GLY A 64 3.24 17.52 -19.85
N PHE A 65 4.45 17.55 -19.27
CA PHE A 65 5.57 16.83 -19.83
C PHE A 65 5.53 15.37 -19.41
N ARG A 66 5.87 14.51 -20.35
CA ARG A 66 5.90 13.08 -20.09
C ARG A 66 7.29 12.65 -19.70
N GLN A 67 7.37 11.80 -18.70
CA GLN A 67 8.63 11.24 -18.24
C GLN A 67 8.45 9.77 -18.03
N GLU A 68 9.49 9.01 -18.38
CA GLU A 68 9.51 7.60 -18.05
C GLU A 68 10.29 7.45 -16.76
N VAL A 69 9.69 6.81 -15.77
CA VAL A 69 10.31 6.64 -14.45
C VAL A 69 10.38 5.17 -14.12
N ALA A 70 11.39 4.81 -13.33
CA ALA A 70 11.54 3.44 -12.87
C ALA A 70 10.51 3.13 -11.79
N VAL A 71 9.99 1.90 -11.83
CA VAL A 71 9.09 1.40 -10.81
C VAL A 71 9.83 0.33 -10.03
N GLU A 72 9.97 0.54 -8.72
CA GLU A 72 10.65 -0.37 -7.83
C GLU A 72 9.71 -0.85 -6.76
N GLU A 73 9.88 -2.09 -6.33
CA GLU A 73 9.14 -2.60 -5.20
C GLU A 73 10.10 -3.01 -4.11
N TRP A 74 9.85 -2.55 -2.92
CA TRP A 74 10.63 -2.92 -1.74
C TRP A 74 9.74 -3.74 -0.82
N VAL A 75 10.33 -4.76 -0.19
CA VAL A 75 9.61 -5.65 0.71
C VAL A 75 10.20 -5.52 2.09
N TYR A 76 9.35 -5.24 3.05
CA TYR A 76 9.71 -5.23 4.46
C TYR A 76 8.96 -6.32 5.19
N GLY A 77 9.56 -6.85 6.21
CA GLY A 77 8.92 -7.88 7.02
C GLY A 77 9.68 -9.18 6.94
N PRO A 78 9.11 -10.26 7.51
CA PRO A 78 7.77 -10.30 8.09
C PRO A 78 7.72 -9.65 9.47
N THR A 79 6.61 -8.98 9.75
CA THR A 79 6.33 -8.43 11.06
C THR A 79 4.97 -8.99 11.46
N HIS A 80 4.94 -9.77 12.52
CA HIS A 80 3.71 -10.44 12.95
C HIS A 80 3.08 -11.24 11.81
N GLY A 81 3.92 -11.87 10.98
CA GLY A 81 3.45 -12.67 9.86
C GLY A 81 3.07 -11.89 8.63
N MET A 82 3.27 -10.58 8.64
CA MET A 82 2.88 -9.73 7.51
C MET A 82 4.09 -9.21 6.77
N TYR A 83 3.99 -9.21 5.46
CA TYR A 83 4.96 -8.57 4.59
C TYR A 83 4.35 -7.29 4.07
N HIS A 84 5.17 -6.28 3.90
CA HIS A 84 4.73 -4.98 3.42
C HIS A 84 5.47 -4.67 2.12
N TYR A 85 4.69 -4.35 1.10
CA TYR A 85 5.22 -4.10 -0.24
C TYR A 85 5.05 -2.63 -0.54
N LEU A 86 6.17 -1.95 -0.72
CA LEU A 86 6.19 -0.53 -0.99
C LEU A 86 6.61 -0.33 -2.44
N ARG A 87 5.72 0.26 -3.22
CA ARG A 87 6.04 0.51 -4.62
C ARG A 87 6.39 1.97 -4.82
N PHE A 88 7.55 2.18 -5.40
CA PHE A 88 8.07 3.51 -5.70
C PHE A 88 8.02 3.74 -7.20
N GLU A 89 7.60 4.92 -7.59
CA GLU A 89 7.61 5.34 -8.98
C GLU A 89 8.41 6.62 -9.05
N GLY A 90 9.53 6.58 -9.76
CA GLY A 90 10.41 7.74 -9.84
C GLY A 90 10.97 8.16 -8.50
N GLY A 91 11.20 7.20 -7.60
CA GLY A 91 11.77 7.48 -6.29
C GLY A 91 10.77 8.00 -5.26
N ARG A 92 9.47 7.95 -5.57
CA ARG A 92 8.42 8.38 -4.65
C ARG A 92 7.50 7.22 -4.35
N LEU A 93 7.14 7.08 -3.09
CA LEU A 93 6.27 6.00 -2.63
C LEU A 93 4.84 6.25 -3.15
N ARG A 94 4.34 5.33 -3.96
CA ARG A 94 3.03 5.47 -4.57
C ARG A 94 2.00 4.47 -4.08
N ASN A 95 2.45 3.34 -3.56
CA ASN A 95 1.52 2.31 -3.13
C ASN A 95 2.10 1.51 -1.99
N ILE A 96 1.27 1.16 -1.03
CA ILE A 96 1.67 0.36 0.13
C ILE A 96 0.64 -0.75 0.26
N ASP A 97 1.11 -1.99 0.14
CA ASP A 97 0.26 -3.15 0.32
C ASP A 97 0.82 -4.02 1.42
N SER A 98 -0.05 -4.69 2.15
CA SER A 98 0.38 -5.64 3.17
C SER A 98 -0.28 -6.97 2.91
N GLN A 99 0.49 -8.02 3.01
CA GLN A 99 0.00 -9.37 2.76
C GLN A 99 0.54 -10.31 3.82
N ARG A 100 -0.30 -11.26 4.20
CA ARG A 100 0.14 -12.26 5.14
C ARG A 100 1.11 -13.21 4.46
N GLY A 101 2.23 -13.44 5.10
CA GLY A 101 3.20 -14.42 4.63
C GLY A 101 2.72 -15.83 4.89
N GLN A 102 3.22 -16.76 4.13
CA GLN A 102 2.86 -18.16 4.30
C GLN A 102 3.84 -18.87 5.16
#